data_596b5992c31260ad1b478de642c66d86
#
_entry.id   596b5992c31260ad1b478de642c66d86
#
_cell.length_a   1.000
_cell.length_b   1.000
_cell.length_c   1.000
_cell.angle_alpha   90.00
_cell.angle_beta   90.00
_cell.angle_gamma   90.00
#
_symmetry.space_group_name_H-M   'P 1'
#
loop_
_entity.id
_entity.type
_entity.pdbx_description
1 polymer ?
#
loop_
_entity_poly.entity_id
_entity_poly.type
_entity_poly.pdbx_seq_one_letter_code
_entity_poly.pdbx_strand_id
1 'polypeptide(L)'
;MCHGIADNMLVTTYLSAKAPVFVAPAMDLDMFRHPSTQHNIEILRSYGNHIIEPGEGELASHLVGKGRMEEPECIVEILEAFFEENDCKPLLGKRALVTAGPTYEKLDPVRFLGNYSSGKMGFCIAERLAELGASVTLVTGPTAMQTTVEGIDRIDVESAVEMLEACRKPFEKADI
;
A
#
# COMPACT_ATOMS: atom_id res chain seq x y z
N MET A 1 25.39 7.03 10.22
CA MET A 1 24.14 6.27 10.27
C MET A 1 24.20 5.19 11.36
N CYS A 2 25.06 4.20 11.27
CA CYS A 2 25.11 3.03 12.18
C CYS A 2 25.34 3.34 13.66
N HIS A 3 25.94 4.47 14.03
CA HIS A 3 26.17 4.87 15.44
C HIS A 3 25.20 5.95 15.96
N GLY A 4 24.15 6.29 15.20
CA GLY A 4 23.14 7.25 15.61
C GLY A 4 23.63 8.71 15.75
N ILE A 5 24.81 9.03 15.22
CA ILE A 5 25.35 10.40 15.26
C ILE A 5 24.67 11.21 14.16
N ALA A 6 23.87 12.19 14.55
CA ALA A 6 23.12 13.07 13.64
C ALA A 6 23.80 14.44 13.56
N ASP A 7 24.88 14.54 12.81
CA ASP A 7 25.68 15.74 12.63
C ASP A 7 25.32 16.54 11.36
N ASN A 8 24.38 16.03 10.57
CA ASN A 8 23.88 16.68 9.36
C ASN A 8 22.41 16.32 9.10
N MET A 9 21.78 17.08 8.20
CA MET A 9 20.36 16.94 7.88
C MET A 9 20.01 15.54 7.36
N LEU A 10 20.85 14.95 6.52
CA LEU A 10 20.61 13.60 5.94
C LEU A 10 20.51 12.54 7.04
N VAL A 11 21.47 12.53 7.97
CA VAL A 11 21.48 11.52 9.04
C VAL A 11 20.37 11.78 10.06
N THR A 12 20.04 13.03 10.32
CA THR A 12 18.89 13.40 11.16
C THR A 12 17.57 12.90 10.55
N THR A 13 17.40 13.08 9.23
CA THR A 13 16.22 12.59 8.51
C THR A 13 16.16 11.06 8.53
N TYR A 14 17.28 10.39 8.31
CA TYR A 14 17.37 8.92 8.41
C TYR A 14 16.91 8.41 9.78
N LEU A 15 17.36 9.03 10.88
CA LEU A 15 17.00 8.60 12.24
C LEU A 15 15.52 8.82 12.58
N SER A 16 14.84 9.73 11.86
CA SER A 16 13.41 10.00 12.02
C SER A 16 12.53 9.28 10.97
N ALA A 17 13.13 8.59 10.01
CA ALA A 17 12.41 7.91 8.94
C ALA A 17 11.56 6.75 9.50
N LYS A 18 10.30 6.71 9.06
CA LYS A 18 9.37 5.60 9.32
C LYS A 18 9.19 4.69 8.11
N ALA A 19 9.65 5.15 6.95
CA ALA A 19 9.63 4.39 5.71
C ALA A 19 10.78 3.39 5.66
N PRO A 20 10.68 2.31 4.86
CA PRO A 20 11.80 1.45 4.53
C PRO A 20 12.97 2.26 3.97
N VAL A 21 14.18 1.98 4.41
CA VAL A 21 15.37 2.69 3.97
C VAL A 21 16.26 1.75 3.18
N PHE A 22 16.62 2.19 1.97
CA PHE A 22 17.57 1.50 1.09
C PHE A 22 18.89 2.27 1.07
N VAL A 23 19.98 1.53 1.12
CA VAL A 23 21.33 2.08 1.10
C VAL A 23 22.11 1.42 -0.03
N ALA A 24 22.50 2.21 -1.03
CA ALA A 24 23.35 1.79 -2.14
C ALA A 24 24.77 2.36 -1.91
N PRO A 25 25.71 1.59 -1.35
CA PRO A 25 27.03 2.08 -1.04
C PRO A 25 27.87 2.20 -2.32
N ALA A 26 28.70 3.26 -2.35
CA ALA A 26 29.70 3.49 -3.39
C ALA A 26 31.00 3.92 -2.74
N MET A 27 32.08 3.18 -2.96
CA MET A 27 33.39 3.48 -2.39
C MET A 27 34.49 2.70 -3.10
N ASP A 28 35.75 3.09 -2.87
CA ASP A 28 36.88 2.37 -3.40
C ASP A 28 36.98 0.95 -2.83
N LEU A 29 37.63 0.05 -3.57
CA LEU A 29 37.77 -1.36 -3.28
C LEU A 29 38.32 -1.62 -1.87
N ASP A 30 39.39 -0.92 -1.49
CA ASP A 30 40.01 -1.07 -0.19
C ASP A 30 39.14 -0.53 0.95
N MET A 31 38.39 0.53 0.69
CA MET A 31 37.40 1.06 1.63
C MET A 31 36.26 0.08 1.83
N PHE A 32 35.78 -0.54 0.77
CA PHE A 32 34.69 -1.53 0.86
C PHE A 32 35.12 -2.77 1.63
N ARG A 33 36.35 -3.25 1.42
CA ARG A 33 36.92 -4.41 2.10
C ARG A 33 37.32 -4.15 3.54
N HIS A 34 37.42 -2.89 3.94
CA HIS A 34 37.86 -2.56 5.29
C HIS A 34 36.92 -3.14 6.35
N PRO A 35 37.43 -3.84 7.40
CA PRO A 35 36.59 -4.49 8.41
C PRO A 35 35.57 -3.56 9.07
N SER A 36 35.93 -2.29 9.30
CA SER A 36 35.01 -1.28 9.83
C SER A 36 33.82 -1.01 8.91
N THR A 37 34.03 -0.97 7.60
CA THR A 37 32.97 -0.76 6.61
C THR A 37 32.03 -1.96 6.59
N GLN A 38 32.56 -3.17 6.56
CA GLN A 38 31.74 -4.39 6.59
C GLN A 38 30.91 -4.47 7.86
N HIS A 39 31.53 -4.21 9.01
CA HIS A 39 30.82 -4.17 10.29
C HIS A 39 29.71 -3.12 10.32
N ASN A 40 29.94 -1.92 9.79
CA ASN A 40 28.92 -0.87 9.70
C ASN A 40 27.76 -1.27 8.79
N ILE A 41 28.02 -1.96 7.69
CA ILE A 41 26.98 -2.49 6.79
C ILE A 41 26.14 -3.54 7.52
N GLU A 42 26.76 -4.44 8.28
CA GLU A 42 26.05 -5.43 9.08
C GLU A 42 25.16 -4.80 10.15
N ILE A 43 25.65 -3.76 10.83
CA ILE A 43 24.85 -2.99 11.80
C ILE A 43 23.64 -2.36 11.09
N LEU A 44 23.82 -1.73 9.93
CA LEU A 44 22.71 -1.14 9.19
C LEU A 44 21.67 -2.20 8.79
N ARG A 45 22.08 -3.39 8.37
CA ARG A 45 21.17 -4.51 8.11
C ARG A 45 20.41 -4.93 9.35
N SER A 46 21.09 -5.00 10.50
CA SER A 46 20.45 -5.36 11.78
C SER A 46 19.40 -4.35 12.23
N TYR A 47 19.47 -3.11 11.76
CA TYR A 47 18.45 -2.08 12.00
C TYR A 47 17.27 -2.15 11.02
N GLY A 48 17.26 -3.13 10.11
CA GLY A 48 16.20 -3.29 9.12
C GLY A 48 16.37 -2.46 7.85
N ASN A 49 17.56 -1.89 7.62
CA ASN A 49 17.85 -1.22 6.35
C ASN A 49 18.16 -2.23 5.26
N HIS A 50 17.66 -1.97 4.06
CA HIS A 50 17.93 -2.76 2.87
C HIS A 50 19.23 -2.29 2.22
N ILE A 51 20.23 -3.15 2.17
CA ILE A 51 21.51 -2.83 1.54
C ILE A 51 21.52 -3.36 0.12
N ILE A 52 21.62 -2.46 -0.85
CA ILE A 52 21.85 -2.80 -2.26
C ILE A 52 23.33 -3.05 -2.42
N GLU A 53 23.70 -4.28 -2.79
CA GLU A 53 25.10 -4.63 -2.96
C GLU A 53 25.75 -3.80 -4.07
N PRO A 54 26.97 -3.28 -3.86
CA PRO A 54 27.66 -2.57 -4.92
C PRO A 54 28.05 -3.52 -6.05
N GLY A 55 27.91 -3.02 -7.28
CA GLY A 55 28.31 -3.70 -8.49
C GLY A 55 29.84 -3.81 -8.64
N GLU A 56 30.27 -4.58 -9.63
CA GLU A 56 31.65 -4.70 -10.03
C GLU A 56 31.95 -3.83 -11.27
N GLY A 57 33.04 -3.11 -11.27
CA GLY A 57 33.44 -2.25 -12.39
C GLY A 57 34.64 -1.40 -12.11
N GLU A 58 34.97 -0.51 -13.05
CA GLU A 58 36.02 0.48 -12.87
C GLU A 58 35.58 1.53 -11.85
N LEU A 59 36.45 1.76 -10.87
CA LEU A 59 36.25 2.72 -9.79
C LEU A 59 36.94 4.06 -10.13
N ALA A 60 36.65 5.10 -9.35
CA ALA A 60 37.27 6.41 -9.52
C ALA A 60 38.83 6.37 -9.41
N SER A 61 39.36 5.37 -8.72
CA SER A 61 40.80 5.08 -8.60
C SER A 61 41.38 4.33 -9.78
N HIS A 62 40.60 4.07 -10.86
CA HIS A 62 40.95 3.20 -12.00
C HIS A 62 41.24 1.73 -11.64
N LEU A 63 40.93 1.32 -10.41
CA LEU A 63 40.90 -0.09 -10.03
C LEU A 63 39.61 -0.73 -10.49
N VAL A 64 39.62 -2.01 -10.78
CA VAL A 64 38.43 -2.78 -11.16
C VAL A 64 38.11 -3.73 -10.01
N GLY A 65 36.84 -3.65 -9.53
CA GLY A 65 36.37 -4.53 -8.46
C GLY A 65 35.03 -4.12 -7.89
N LYS A 66 34.66 -4.78 -6.80
CA LYS A 66 33.39 -4.54 -6.08
C LYS A 66 33.50 -3.24 -5.26
N GLY A 67 32.62 -2.29 -5.50
CA GLY A 67 32.60 -1.00 -4.82
C GLY A 67 31.93 0.11 -5.61
N ARG A 68 31.63 -0.14 -6.89
CA ARG A 68 30.84 0.78 -7.72
C ARG A 68 29.38 0.74 -7.28
N MET A 69 28.74 1.91 -7.20
CA MET A 69 27.29 1.95 -6.96
C MET A 69 26.58 1.13 -8.05
N GLU A 70 25.57 0.38 -7.65
CA GLU A 70 24.73 -0.36 -8.58
C GLU A 70 24.08 0.59 -9.60
N GLU A 71 23.83 0.09 -10.81
CA GLU A 71 23.26 0.89 -11.89
C GLU A 71 21.84 1.34 -11.51
N PRO A 72 21.42 2.58 -11.90
CA PRO A 72 20.13 3.13 -11.52
C PRO A 72 18.95 2.24 -11.90
N GLU A 73 19.01 1.57 -13.05
CA GLU A 73 17.99 0.67 -13.55
C GLU A 73 17.82 -0.53 -12.61
N CYS A 74 18.91 -1.15 -12.16
CA CYS A 74 18.88 -2.27 -11.21
C CYS A 74 18.37 -1.81 -9.83
N ILE A 75 18.72 -0.60 -9.40
CA ILE A 75 18.18 -0.03 -8.15
C ILE A 75 16.67 0.11 -8.24
N VAL A 76 16.13 0.59 -9.35
CA VAL A 76 14.68 0.72 -9.58
C VAL A 76 14.02 -0.66 -9.56
N GLU A 77 14.57 -1.66 -10.26
CA GLU A 77 14.03 -3.03 -10.26
C GLU A 77 13.95 -3.63 -8.84
N ILE A 78 14.99 -3.41 -8.02
CA ILE A 78 15.00 -3.87 -6.61
C ILE A 78 13.90 -3.19 -5.79
N LEU A 79 13.68 -1.89 -6.01
CA LEU A 79 12.62 -1.15 -5.32
C LEU A 79 11.23 -1.60 -5.76
N GLU A 80 11.02 -1.80 -7.06
CA GLU A 80 9.75 -2.29 -7.61
C GLU A 80 9.43 -3.68 -7.04
N ALA A 81 10.39 -4.62 -7.08
CA ALA A 81 10.21 -5.95 -6.52
C ALA A 81 9.86 -5.91 -5.01
N PHE A 82 10.52 -5.02 -4.25
CA PHE A 82 10.21 -4.83 -2.84
C PHE A 82 8.78 -4.34 -2.62
N PHE A 83 8.30 -3.41 -3.42
CA PHE A 83 6.94 -2.90 -3.30
C PHE A 83 5.91 -3.95 -3.76
N GLU A 84 6.19 -4.71 -4.80
CA GLU A 84 5.34 -5.82 -5.24
C GLU A 84 5.22 -6.92 -4.17
N GLU A 85 6.34 -7.32 -3.53
CA GLU A 85 6.31 -8.29 -2.42
C GLU A 85 5.55 -7.77 -1.19
N ASN A 86 5.59 -6.46 -0.95
CA ASN A 86 4.91 -5.83 0.18
C ASN A 86 3.51 -5.30 -0.15
N ASP A 87 3.06 -5.36 -1.41
CA ASP A 87 1.67 -5.12 -1.81
C ASP A 87 0.81 -6.33 -1.42
N CYS A 88 0.81 -6.59 -0.11
CA CYS A 88 0.06 -7.68 0.48
C CYS A 88 -1.43 -7.41 0.29
N LYS A 89 -2.07 -8.17 -0.58
CA LYS A 89 -3.53 -8.20 -0.77
C LYS A 89 -4.12 -9.36 0.03
N PRO A 90 -4.26 -9.21 1.36
CA PRO A 90 -4.66 -10.31 2.25
C PRO A 90 -6.08 -10.84 1.97
N LEU A 91 -6.88 -10.05 1.24
CA LEU A 91 -8.23 -10.39 0.86
C LEU A 91 -8.36 -10.82 -0.61
N LEU A 92 -7.24 -11.09 -1.29
CA LEU A 92 -7.27 -11.56 -2.67
C LEU A 92 -8.09 -12.86 -2.79
N GLY A 93 -9.07 -12.85 -3.71
CA GLY A 93 -9.99 -13.98 -3.91
C GLY A 93 -11.15 -14.03 -2.93
N LYS A 94 -11.22 -13.13 -1.93
CA LYS A 94 -12.38 -12.97 -1.05
C LYS A 94 -13.45 -12.10 -1.69
N ARG A 95 -14.70 -12.38 -1.37
CA ARG A 95 -15.87 -11.61 -1.81
C ARG A 95 -16.52 -10.94 -0.61
N ALA A 96 -16.71 -9.64 -0.72
CA ALA A 96 -17.33 -8.84 0.34
C ALA A 96 -18.65 -8.24 -0.14
N LEU A 97 -19.64 -8.22 0.73
CA LEU A 97 -20.90 -7.53 0.52
C LEU A 97 -21.02 -6.38 1.53
N VAL A 98 -21.16 -5.17 1.02
CA VAL A 98 -21.27 -3.97 1.85
C VAL A 98 -22.56 -3.24 1.50
N THR A 99 -23.33 -2.84 2.53
CA THR A 99 -24.48 -1.95 2.36
C THR A 99 -24.14 -0.54 2.81
N ALA A 100 -24.59 0.47 2.08
CA ALA A 100 -24.30 1.87 2.37
C ALA A 100 -25.51 2.78 2.09
N GLY A 101 -25.46 3.99 2.64
CA GLY A 101 -26.47 5.01 2.42
C GLY A 101 -27.80 4.78 3.15
N PRO A 102 -28.75 5.72 2.98
CA PRO A 102 -30.10 5.57 3.48
C PRO A 102 -30.95 4.71 2.55
N THR A 103 -32.12 4.27 3.01
CA THR A 103 -33.21 3.86 2.14
C THR A 103 -34.36 4.88 2.22
N TYR A 104 -35.10 5.02 1.14
CA TYR A 104 -36.26 5.91 1.07
C TYR A 104 -37.53 5.09 0.87
N GLU A 105 -38.40 5.12 1.88
CA GLU A 105 -39.67 4.43 1.84
C GLU A 105 -40.77 5.41 1.41
N LYS A 106 -41.27 5.26 0.19
CA LYS A 106 -42.30 6.16 -0.36
C LYS A 106 -43.60 6.06 0.41
N LEU A 107 -44.09 7.21 0.88
CA LEU A 107 -45.40 7.35 1.47
C LEU A 107 -46.46 7.74 0.41
N ASP A 108 -46.08 8.63 -0.50
CA ASP A 108 -46.85 9.10 -1.64
C ASP A 108 -45.85 9.59 -2.73
N PRO A 109 -46.35 10.09 -3.89
CA PRO A 109 -45.46 10.55 -4.94
C PRO A 109 -44.48 11.68 -4.58
N VAL A 110 -44.67 12.35 -3.44
CA VAL A 110 -43.89 13.53 -3.02
C VAL A 110 -43.11 13.27 -1.74
N ARG A 111 -43.64 12.45 -0.81
CA ARG A 111 -43.08 12.26 0.51
C ARG A 111 -42.53 10.85 0.70
N PHE A 112 -41.45 10.75 1.45
CA PHE A 112 -40.82 9.49 1.83
C PHE A 112 -40.31 9.54 3.27
N LEU A 113 -40.13 8.38 3.87
CA LEU A 113 -39.39 8.19 5.12
C LEU A 113 -37.96 7.78 4.77
N GLY A 114 -37.00 8.42 5.40
CA GLY A 114 -35.59 8.11 5.23
C GLY A 114 -34.78 8.53 6.44
N ASN A 115 -33.48 8.37 6.38
CA ASN A 115 -32.56 8.79 7.43
C ASN A 115 -31.45 9.68 6.87
N TYR A 116 -30.67 10.31 7.76
CA TYR A 116 -29.59 11.24 7.40
C TYR A 116 -28.26 10.56 7.04
N SER A 117 -28.26 9.26 6.78
CA SER A 117 -27.02 8.57 6.40
C SER A 117 -26.46 9.11 5.10
N SER A 118 -25.22 9.54 5.11
CA SER A 118 -24.50 9.94 3.89
C SER A 118 -23.92 8.75 3.11
N GLY A 119 -23.87 7.56 3.70
CA GLY A 119 -23.22 6.38 3.15
C GLY A 119 -21.69 6.35 3.34
N LYS A 120 -21.08 7.43 3.81
CA LYS A 120 -19.60 7.58 3.84
C LYS A 120 -18.88 6.39 4.49
N MET A 121 -19.37 5.89 5.61
CA MET A 121 -18.73 4.76 6.29
C MET A 121 -18.73 3.49 5.43
N GLY A 122 -19.86 3.15 4.82
CA GLY A 122 -19.96 1.98 3.94
C GLY A 122 -19.08 2.11 2.70
N PHE A 123 -19.00 3.29 2.08
CA PHE A 123 -18.08 3.55 0.96
C PHE A 123 -16.63 3.38 1.38
N CYS A 124 -16.19 3.99 2.49
CA CYS A 124 -14.81 3.83 2.98
C CYS A 124 -14.46 2.37 3.30
N ILE A 125 -15.41 1.60 3.85
CA ILE A 125 -15.21 0.17 4.11
C ILE A 125 -15.06 -0.59 2.79
N ALA A 126 -15.94 -0.35 1.82
CA ALA A 126 -15.91 -0.99 0.51
C ALA A 126 -14.59 -0.70 -0.23
N GLU A 127 -14.16 0.56 -0.24
CA GLU A 127 -12.88 0.99 -0.84
C GLU A 127 -11.70 0.29 -0.16
N ARG A 128 -11.68 0.27 1.18
CA ARG A 128 -10.59 -0.40 1.90
C ARG A 128 -10.54 -1.90 1.66
N LEU A 129 -11.68 -2.57 1.57
CA LEU A 129 -11.74 -4.00 1.26
C LEU A 129 -11.24 -4.28 -0.18
N ALA A 130 -11.59 -3.43 -1.14
CA ALA A 130 -11.11 -3.53 -2.53
C ALA A 130 -9.60 -3.29 -2.63
N GLU A 131 -9.05 -2.27 -1.95
CA GLU A 131 -7.62 -2.03 -1.84
C GLU A 131 -6.86 -3.23 -1.28
N LEU A 132 -7.45 -3.94 -0.32
CA LEU A 132 -6.90 -5.17 0.25
C LEU A 132 -7.08 -6.40 -0.65
N GLY A 133 -7.65 -6.23 -1.85
CA GLY A 133 -7.76 -7.25 -2.89
C GLY A 133 -9.08 -8.03 -2.92
N ALA A 134 -10.07 -7.65 -2.11
CA ALA A 134 -11.38 -8.29 -2.18
C ALA A 134 -12.18 -7.82 -3.41
N SER A 135 -12.99 -8.71 -3.96
CA SER A 135 -14.06 -8.34 -4.90
C SER A 135 -15.28 -7.87 -4.09
N VAL A 136 -15.65 -6.61 -4.21
CA VAL A 136 -16.65 -5.98 -3.35
C VAL A 136 -17.95 -5.74 -4.12
N THR A 137 -19.08 -6.22 -3.61
CA THR A 137 -20.41 -5.79 -4.04
C THR A 137 -20.90 -4.72 -3.06
N LEU A 138 -21.08 -3.50 -3.53
CA LEU A 138 -21.57 -2.36 -2.76
C LEU A 138 -23.02 -2.06 -3.13
N VAL A 139 -23.95 -2.42 -2.25
CA VAL A 139 -25.38 -2.08 -2.41
C VAL A 139 -25.66 -0.77 -1.67
N THR A 140 -26.02 0.27 -2.39
CA THR A 140 -26.18 1.60 -1.81
C THR A 140 -27.54 2.21 -2.08
N GLY A 141 -28.13 2.79 -1.04
CA GLY A 141 -29.28 3.69 -1.17
C GLY A 141 -28.86 5.05 -1.76
N PRO A 142 -29.81 5.98 -1.90
CA PRO A 142 -29.57 7.28 -2.52
C PRO A 142 -28.48 8.07 -1.81
N THR A 143 -27.40 8.38 -2.49
CA THR A 143 -26.25 9.13 -1.95
C THR A 143 -25.52 9.89 -3.05
N ALA A 144 -24.87 10.99 -2.69
CA ALA A 144 -23.97 11.72 -3.56
C ALA A 144 -22.53 11.13 -3.58
N MET A 145 -22.26 10.12 -2.75
CA MET A 145 -20.96 9.45 -2.69
C MET A 145 -20.70 8.69 -3.98
N GLN A 146 -19.45 8.76 -4.43
CA GLN A 146 -18.95 8.01 -5.59
C GLN A 146 -17.63 7.33 -5.20
N THR A 147 -17.33 6.23 -5.86
CA THR A 147 -16.04 5.56 -5.76
C THR A 147 -15.47 5.37 -7.16
N THR A 148 -14.16 5.48 -7.28
CA THR A 148 -13.38 5.21 -8.49
C THR A 148 -12.43 4.03 -8.29
N VAL A 149 -12.50 3.38 -7.13
CA VAL A 149 -11.64 2.23 -6.81
C VAL A 149 -12.08 1.02 -7.63
N GLU A 150 -11.12 0.39 -8.30
CA GLU A 150 -11.35 -0.84 -9.06
C GLU A 150 -11.71 -2.01 -8.12
N GLY A 151 -12.48 -2.97 -8.61
CA GLY A 151 -12.90 -4.15 -7.82
C GLY A 151 -14.18 -3.95 -7.02
N ILE A 152 -14.87 -2.81 -7.18
CA ILE A 152 -16.16 -2.54 -6.55
C ILE A 152 -17.28 -2.58 -7.60
N ASP A 153 -18.20 -3.53 -7.44
CA ASP A 153 -19.45 -3.62 -8.19
C ASP A 153 -20.55 -2.91 -7.41
N ARG A 154 -20.95 -1.73 -7.89
CA ARG A 154 -21.94 -0.87 -7.24
C ARG A 154 -23.34 -1.15 -7.77
N ILE A 155 -24.27 -1.34 -6.83
CA ILE A 155 -25.71 -1.53 -7.10
C ILE A 155 -26.47 -0.43 -6.36
N ASP A 156 -27.11 0.46 -7.11
CA ASP A 156 -27.96 1.52 -6.56
C ASP A 156 -29.38 1.01 -6.36
N VAL A 157 -29.95 1.29 -5.18
CA VAL A 157 -31.30 0.94 -4.78
C VAL A 157 -31.98 2.13 -4.10
N GLU A 158 -33.29 2.13 -4.00
CA GLU A 158 -34.03 3.23 -3.36
C GLU A 158 -34.64 2.80 -2.01
N SER A 159 -35.30 1.65 -1.97
CA SER A 159 -36.01 1.16 -0.81
C SER A 159 -35.29 0.02 -0.06
N ALA A 160 -35.68 -0.25 1.17
CA ALA A 160 -35.16 -1.36 1.96
C ALA A 160 -35.49 -2.72 1.33
N VAL A 161 -36.60 -2.84 0.66
CA VAL A 161 -37.00 -4.08 -0.05
C VAL A 161 -36.07 -4.31 -1.21
N GLU A 162 -35.79 -3.29 -2.03
CA GLU A 162 -34.83 -3.39 -3.13
C GLU A 162 -33.43 -3.73 -2.62
N MET A 163 -32.99 -3.10 -1.51
CA MET A 163 -31.71 -3.40 -0.88
C MET A 163 -31.63 -4.86 -0.45
N LEU A 164 -32.68 -5.40 0.17
CA LEU A 164 -32.74 -6.81 0.56
C LEU A 164 -32.64 -7.73 -0.65
N GLU A 165 -33.37 -7.43 -1.73
CA GLU A 165 -33.36 -8.25 -2.95
C GLU A 165 -32.00 -8.21 -3.65
N ALA A 166 -31.37 -7.04 -3.73
CA ALA A 166 -30.04 -6.86 -4.27
C ALA A 166 -28.97 -7.61 -3.47
N CYS A 167 -29.10 -7.69 -2.16
CA CYS A 167 -28.16 -8.39 -1.29
C CYS A 167 -28.29 -9.91 -1.32
N ARG A 168 -29.47 -10.50 -1.61
CA ARG A 168 -29.72 -11.94 -1.48
C ARG A 168 -28.71 -12.82 -2.24
N LYS A 169 -28.49 -12.54 -3.52
CA LYS A 169 -27.57 -13.35 -4.33
C LYS A 169 -26.11 -13.17 -3.95
N PRO A 170 -25.61 -11.93 -3.77
CA PRO A 170 -24.24 -11.73 -3.30
C PRO A 170 -23.97 -12.33 -1.93
N PHE A 171 -24.94 -12.26 -1.00
CA PHE A 171 -24.82 -12.77 0.37
C PHE A 171 -24.49 -14.27 0.42
N GLU A 172 -25.11 -15.10 -0.45
CA GLU A 172 -24.84 -16.55 -0.50
C GLU A 172 -23.38 -16.89 -0.86
N LYS A 173 -22.70 -15.94 -1.45
CA LYS A 173 -21.33 -16.10 -1.96
C LYS A 173 -20.31 -15.24 -1.24
N ALA A 174 -20.74 -14.37 -0.33
CA ALA A 174 -19.87 -13.46 0.41
C ALA A 174 -19.08 -14.24 1.48
N ASP A 175 -17.81 -13.87 1.58
CA ASP A 175 -16.92 -14.32 2.66
C ASP A 175 -16.94 -13.32 3.81
N ILE A 176 -17.29 -12.04 3.51
CA ILE A 176 -17.31 -10.89 4.43
C ILE A 176 -18.58 -10.08 4.18
#